data_dc0378642de7b99e940ddf0288ef7923
#
_entry.id   dc0378642de7b99e940ddf0288ef7923
#
_cell.length_a   1.000
_cell.length_b   1.000
_cell.length_c   1.000
_cell.angle_alpha   90.00
_cell.angle_beta   90.00
_cell.angle_gamma   90.00
#
_symmetry.space_group_name_H-M   'P 1'
#
loop_
_entity.id
_entity.type
_entity.pdbx_description
1 polymer ?
#
loop_
_entity_poly.entity_id
_entity_poly.type
_entity_poly.pdbx_seq_one_letter_code
_entity_poly.pdbx_strand_id
1 'polypeptide(L)'
;MGDLIKAGRETVADRGLFITKKRYAVNAIDIENKRLDVNGAIGKTKATGLDLKRSDTPKVIQDFLLEILNRVLAGAGRDEIIERVREFKYEFKERPGWEKGSPKRVNNLTKYGKEEERLGKANMPGHVRAALNWNNLRRMNSDNYSMQVVDGMKTIVCKLRSNALGWTSIGYPTDEMHLPQWFKDLPFDDTEMEATVVDQKIDNLLGVLDWDLAAATNTENTFTSLFSFE
;
A
#
# COMPACT_ATOMS: atom_id res chain seq x y z
N MET A 1 45.88 24.83 3.12
CA MET A 1 44.99 23.86 2.42
C MET A 1 43.74 23.78 3.25
N GLY A 2 42.60 24.26 2.72
CA GLY A 2 41.33 24.17 3.43
C GLY A 2 40.83 22.77 3.43
N ASP A 3 40.16 22.35 4.53
CA ASP A 3 39.55 21.05 4.68
C ASP A 3 38.51 20.82 3.57
N LEU A 4 38.84 19.98 2.61
CA LEU A 4 37.99 19.65 1.46
C LEU A 4 36.79 18.79 1.82
N ILE A 5 36.82 18.15 3.02
CA ILE A 5 35.74 17.27 3.50
C ILE A 5 35.50 17.55 4.97
N LYS A 6 34.29 18.00 5.31
CA LYS A 6 33.81 18.01 6.70
C LYS A 6 32.99 16.76 6.97
N ALA A 7 33.45 15.93 7.89
CA ALA A 7 32.61 14.86 8.44
C ALA A 7 31.66 15.47 9.48
N GLY A 8 30.36 15.33 9.28
CA GLY A 8 29.33 15.73 10.22
C GLY A 8 28.47 14.55 10.66
N ARG A 9 28.12 14.50 11.96
CA ARG A 9 27.17 13.51 12.48
C ARG A 9 25.75 13.98 12.16
N GLU A 10 25.11 13.33 11.20
CA GLU A 10 23.74 13.68 10.78
C GLU A 10 22.67 13.05 11.69
N THR A 11 22.87 11.80 12.07
CA THR A 11 21.86 11.05 12.84
C THR A 11 22.56 10.07 13.79
N VAL A 12 22.10 10.01 15.04
CA VAL A 12 22.43 8.95 16.00
C VAL A 12 21.16 8.16 16.28
N ALA A 13 21.27 6.86 16.27
CA ALA A 13 20.17 5.94 16.54
C ALA A 13 20.63 4.87 17.55
N ASP A 14 19.73 4.40 18.40
CA ASP A 14 19.97 3.31 19.34
C ASP A 14 19.60 1.95 18.75
N ARG A 15 18.64 1.92 17.81
CA ARG A 15 18.16 0.71 17.14
C ARG A 15 17.94 0.97 15.65
N GLY A 16 18.08 -0.08 14.84
CA GLY A 16 17.88 0.01 13.40
C GLY A 16 17.51 -1.31 12.76
N LEU A 17 16.68 -1.24 11.72
CA LEU A 17 16.36 -2.32 10.82
C LEU A 17 16.92 -1.98 9.44
N PHE A 18 17.88 -2.78 8.96
CA PHE A 18 18.55 -2.58 7.68
C PHE A 18 18.15 -3.71 6.73
N ILE A 19 17.36 -3.40 5.69
CA ILE A 19 16.80 -4.37 4.76
C ILE A 19 17.73 -4.57 3.55
N THR A 20 18.01 -3.47 2.86
CA THR A 20 18.96 -3.46 1.73
C THR A 20 19.60 -2.07 1.60
N LYS A 21 20.54 -1.89 0.65
CA LYS A 21 21.10 -0.57 0.33
C LYS A 21 19.97 0.45 0.08
N LYS A 22 20.00 1.56 0.81
CA LYS A 22 19.00 2.64 0.77
C LYS A 22 17.59 2.25 1.27
N ARG A 23 17.41 1.08 1.88
CA ARG A 23 16.15 0.65 2.51
C ARG A 23 16.42 0.27 3.96
N TYR A 24 16.13 1.18 4.86
CA TYR A 24 16.35 1.01 6.30
C TYR A 24 15.41 1.90 7.12
N ALA A 25 15.29 1.54 8.39
CA ALA A 25 14.69 2.39 9.40
C ALA A 25 15.50 2.38 10.68
N VAL A 26 15.51 3.51 11.38
CA VAL A 26 16.22 3.65 12.65
C VAL A 26 15.37 4.40 13.66
N ASN A 27 15.53 4.08 14.94
CA ASN A 27 15.03 4.93 16.02
C ASN A 27 16.07 6.02 16.26
N ALA A 28 15.86 7.20 15.70
CA ALA A 28 16.77 8.32 15.82
C ALA A 28 16.60 8.98 17.19
N ILE A 29 17.68 9.01 17.98
CA ILE A 29 17.75 9.69 19.28
C ILE A 29 18.40 11.07 19.17
N ASP A 30 19.09 11.35 18.07
CA ASP A 30 19.67 12.66 17.76
C ASP A 30 19.64 12.87 16.23
N ILE A 31 19.19 14.02 15.78
CA ILE A 31 19.23 14.44 14.38
C ILE A 31 19.86 15.84 14.34
N GLU A 32 20.96 15.99 13.61
CA GLU A 32 21.67 17.25 13.43
C GLU A 32 22.01 17.94 14.77
N ASN A 33 22.48 17.18 15.78
CA ASN A 33 22.77 17.60 17.16
C ASN A 33 21.55 18.08 17.95
N LYS A 34 20.33 17.70 17.54
CA LYS A 34 19.10 17.88 18.32
C LYS A 34 18.69 16.56 18.94
N ARG A 35 18.83 16.47 20.27
CA ARG A 35 18.40 15.30 21.03
C ARG A 35 16.87 15.14 20.97
N LEU A 36 16.42 13.91 20.70
CA LEU A 36 14.99 13.56 20.57
C LEU A 36 14.52 12.64 21.72
N ASP A 37 15.45 12.02 22.46
CA ASP A 37 15.21 11.14 23.60
C ASP A 37 15.22 11.89 24.93
N VAL A 38 14.60 13.08 24.97
CA VAL A 38 14.49 13.95 26.14
C VAL A 38 13.09 13.87 26.77
N ASN A 39 13.00 14.13 28.07
CA ASN A 39 11.72 14.15 28.79
C ASN A 39 10.92 12.83 28.69
N GLY A 40 11.59 11.69 28.65
CA GLY A 40 10.97 10.37 28.54
C GLY A 40 10.56 9.95 27.14
N ALA A 41 10.86 10.76 26.11
CA ALA A 41 10.68 10.34 24.73
C ALA A 41 11.70 9.26 24.31
N ILE A 42 11.24 8.30 23.50
CA ILE A 42 12.07 7.16 23.05
C ILE A 42 12.80 7.42 21.70
N GLY A 43 12.80 8.67 21.23
CA GLY A 43 13.34 9.02 19.93
C GLY A 43 12.25 9.12 18.84
N LYS A 44 12.68 9.14 17.57
CA LYS A 44 11.81 9.27 16.41
C LYS A 44 12.19 8.27 15.33
N THR A 45 11.22 7.56 14.80
CA THR A 45 11.45 6.66 13.66
C THR A 45 11.78 7.44 12.39
N LYS A 46 12.99 7.23 11.86
CA LYS A 46 13.45 7.74 10.56
C LYS A 46 13.54 6.55 9.60
N ALA A 47 12.71 6.54 8.57
CA ALA A 47 12.66 5.48 7.57
C ALA A 47 13.04 6.02 6.19
N THR A 48 13.82 5.25 5.44
CA THR A 48 14.30 5.58 4.10
C THR A 48 14.02 4.42 3.14
N GLY A 49 13.49 4.73 1.95
CA GLY A 49 13.28 3.75 0.88
C GLY A 49 12.22 2.68 1.16
N LEU A 50 11.45 2.81 2.24
CA LEU A 50 10.43 1.84 2.63
C LEU A 50 9.05 2.21 2.05
N ASP A 51 8.21 1.21 1.87
CA ASP A 51 6.87 1.34 1.27
C ASP A 51 5.94 2.26 2.08
N LEU A 52 6.16 2.39 3.38
CA LEU A 52 5.39 3.29 4.25
C LEU A 52 5.49 4.79 3.88
N LYS A 53 6.44 5.18 3.02
CA LYS A 53 6.60 6.56 2.51
C LYS A 53 6.26 6.72 1.04
N ARG A 54 5.85 5.66 0.37
CA ARG A 54 5.55 5.69 -1.06
C ARG A 54 4.14 6.21 -1.33
N SER A 55 4.02 7.10 -2.29
CA SER A 55 2.73 7.69 -2.70
C SER A 55 1.77 6.70 -3.36
N ASP A 56 2.25 5.52 -3.76
CA ASP A 56 1.46 4.43 -4.36
C ASP A 56 1.06 3.35 -3.33
N THR A 57 1.36 3.56 -2.05
CA THR A 57 0.88 2.72 -0.94
C THR A 57 -0.33 3.39 -0.29
N PRO A 58 -1.44 2.70 -0.08
CA PRO A 58 -2.61 3.26 0.62
C PRO A 58 -2.26 3.76 2.01
N LYS A 59 -2.90 4.84 2.46
CA LYS A 59 -2.60 5.46 3.76
C LYS A 59 -2.76 4.48 4.93
N VAL A 60 -3.81 3.67 4.92
CA VAL A 60 -4.04 2.66 5.96
C VAL A 60 -2.89 1.64 6.06
N ILE A 61 -2.30 1.28 4.92
CA ILE A 61 -1.13 0.38 4.88
C ILE A 61 0.13 1.10 5.36
N GLN A 62 0.31 2.38 4.98
CA GLN A 62 1.44 3.17 5.47
C GLN A 62 1.43 3.28 7.00
N ASP A 63 0.27 3.55 7.58
CA ASP A 63 0.09 3.69 9.02
C ASP A 63 0.32 2.35 9.74
N PHE A 64 -0.20 1.25 9.18
CA PHE A 64 0.05 -0.09 9.70
C PHE A 64 1.53 -0.48 9.62
N LEU A 65 2.20 -0.26 8.49
CA LEU A 65 3.63 -0.55 8.35
C LEU A 65 4.47 0.29 9.32
N LEU A 66 4.07 1.53 9.58
CA LEU A 66 4.74 2.39 10.57
C LEU A 66 4.52 1.86 12.00
N GLU A 67 3.30 1.41 12.32
CA GLU A 67 3.00 0.76 13.61
C GLU A 67 3.89 -0.46 13.83
N ILE A 68 3.91 -1.39 12.86
CA ILE A 68 4.74 -2.60 12.91
C ILE A 68 6.23 -2.26 13.08
N LEU A 69 6.71 -1.30 12.27
CA LEU A 69 8.10 -0.86 12.35
C LEU A 69 8.45 -0.30 13.73
N ASN A 70 7.58 0.52 14.32
CA ASN A 70 7.77 1.07 15.66
C ASN A 70 7.82 -0.04 16.71
N ARG A 71 6.95 -1.05 16.64
CA ARG A 71 6.96 -2.22 17.54
C ARG A 71 8.26 -3.00 17.42
N VAL A 72 8.73 -3.30 16.20
CA VAL A 72 10.00 -3.99 15.92
C VAL A 72 11.18 -3.19 16.49
N LEU A 73 11.25 -1.89 16.25
CA LEU A 73 12.29 -1.03 16.79
C LEU A 73 12.22 -0.90 18.33
N ALA A 74 11.03 -1.03 18.92
CA ALA A 74 10.86 -1.11 20.36
C ALA A 74 11.27 -2.46 20.97
N GLY A 75 11.52 -3.48 20.13
CA GLY A 75 11.98 -4.81 20.56
C GLY A 75 10.84 -5.83 20.71
N ALA A 76 9.70 -5.59 20.06
CA ALA A 76 8.61 -6.57 20.00
C ALA A 76 9.09 -7.90 19.40
N GLY A 77 8.64 -9.00 19.99
CA GLY A 77 8.98 -10.34 19.56
C GLY A 77 8.20 -10.77 18.33
N ARG A 78 8.65 -11.87 17.68
CA ARG A 78 8.03 -12.46 16.49
C ARG A 78 6.53 -12.68 16.68
N ASP A 79 6.12 -13.33 17.78
CA ASP A 79 4.73 -13.77 17.97
C ASP A 79 3.78 -12.60 18.14
N GLU A 80 4.20 -11.53 18.82
CA GLU A 80 3.44 -10.28 18.95
C GLU A 80 3.20 -9.64 17.57
N ILE A 81 4.23 -9.59 16.72
CA ILE A 81 4.13 -9.01 15.39
C ILE A 81 3.24 -9.87 14.48
N ILE A 82 3.38 -11.20 14.54
CA ILE A 82 2.54 -12.12 13.77
C ILE A 82 1.07 -11.94 14.13
N GLU A 83 0.75 -11.88 15.43
CA GLU A 83 -0.63 -11.69 15.88
C GLU A 83 -1.20 -10.36 15.39
N ARG A 84 -0.44 -9.26 15.52
CA ARG A 84 -0.88 -7.96 15.01
C ARG A 84 -1.09 -7.93 13.49
N VAL A 85 -0.26 -8.66 12.73
CA VAL A 85 -0.44 -8.83 11.28
C VAL A 85 -1.74 -9.57 10.98
N ARG A 86 -2.07 -10.64 11.72
CA ARG A 86 -3.32 -11.38 11.56
C ARG A 86 -4.54 -10.49 11.82
N GLU A 87 -4.54 -9.77 12.93
CA GLU A 87 -5.60 -8.81 13.26
C GLU A 87 -5.83 -7.80 12.14
N PHE A 88 -4.74 -7.19 11.65
CA PHE A 88 -4.83 -6.23 10.56
C PHE A 88 -5.36 -6.85 9.26
N LYS A 89 -4.94 -8.06 8.91
CA LYS A 89 -5.45 -8.76 7.73
C LYS A 89 -6.95 -9.05 7.85
N TYR A 90 -7.40 -9.43 9.03
CA TYR A 90 -8.82 -9.60 9.30
C TYR A 90 -9.59 -8.27 9.14
N GLU A 91 -9.12 -7.18 9.76
CA GLU A 91 -9.70 -5.85 9.61
C GLU A 91 -9.71 -5.39 8.15
N PHE A 92 -8.64 -5.67 7.39
CA PHE A 92 -8.54 -5.32 5.98
C PHE A 92 -9.50 -6.14 5.11
N LYS A 93 -9.72 -7.41 5.43
CA LYS A 93 -10.64 -8.30 4.72
C LYS A 93 -12.09 -7.81 4.80
N GLU A 94 -12.50 -7.25 5.94
CA GLU A 94 -13.84 -6.71 6.16
C GLU A 94 -14.11 -5.38 5.41
N ARG A 95 -13.07 -4.73 4.87
CA ARG A 95 -13.25 -3.50 4.10
C ARG A 95 -13.93 -3.76 2.76
N PRO A 96 -14.74 -2.82 2.25
CA PRO A 96 -15.26 -2.89 0.89
C PRO A 96 -14.15 -3.00 -0.15
N GLY A 97 -14.37 -3.77 -1.22
CA GLY A 97 -13.36 -3.99 -2.26
C GLY A 97 -12.79 -2.73 -2.88
N TRP A 98 -13.59 -1.67 -3.00
CA TRP A 98 -13.12 -0.38 -3.53
C TRP A 98 -12.17 0.38 -2.61
N GLU A 99 -12.13 0.07 -1.31
CA GLU A 99 -11.18 0.68 -0.35
C GLU A 99 -9.84 -0.05 -0.30
N LYS A 100 -9.74 -1.22 -0.93
CA LYS A 100 -8.54 -2.07 -0.94
C LYS A 100 -7.56 -1.75 -2.07
N GLY A 101 -7.92 -0.84 -2.98
CA GLY A 101 -7.12 -0.48 -4.13
C GLY A 101 -5.87 0.32 -3.80
N SER A 102 -4.98 0.43 -4.78
CA SER A 102 -3.72 1.18 -4.67
C SER A 102 -3.83 2.56 -5.30
N PRO A 103 -3.35 3.64 -4.65
CA PRO A 103 -3.32 4.95 -5.26
C PRO A 103 -2.27 5.01 -6.39
N LYS A 104 -2.66 5.54 -7.54
CA LYS A 104 -1.80 5.73 -8.72
C LYS A 104 -2.10 7.08 -9.37
N ARG A 105 -1.05 7.77 -9.83
CA ARG A 105 -1.22 8.96 -10.67
C ARG A 105 -1.38 8.56 -12.12
N VAL A 106 -2.36 9.13 -12.79
CA VAL A 106 -2.66 8.86 -14.20
C VAL A 106 -2.05 9.94 -15.07
N ASN A 107 -1.24 9.54 -16.07
CA ASN A 107 -0.64 10.44 -17.04
C ASN A 107 -0.82 9.87 -18.46
N ASN A 108 -0.88 10.73 -19.45
CA ASN A 108 -1.04 10.38 -20.87
C ASN A 108 -2.35 9.63 -21.20
N LEU A 109 -3.40 9.86 -20.42
CA LEU A 109 -4.71 9.21 -20.62
C LEU A 109 -5.25 9.44 -22.04
N THR A 110 -5.21 10.70 -22.49
CA THR A 110 -5.69 11.09 -23.83
C THR A 110 -4.89 10.42 -24.95
N LYS A 111 -3.55 10.33 -24.79
CA LYS A 111 -2.68 9.67 -25.77
C LYS A 111 -3.06 8.19 -25.92
N TYR A 112 -3.11 7.46 -24.82
CA TYR A 112 -3.39 6.02 -24.82
C TYR A 112 -4.84 5.74 -25.26
N GLY A 113 -5.81 6.56 -24.90
CA GLY A 113 -7.19 6.43 -25.37
C GLY A 113 -7.28 6.51 -26.89
N LYS A 114 -6.63 7.50 -27.52
CA LYS A 114 -6.57 7.64 -28.98
C LYS A 114 -5.82 6.49 -29.66
N GLU A 115 -4.73 5.99 -29.07
CA GLU A 115 -4.00 4.84 -29.59
C GLU A 115 -4.85 3.56 -29.56
N GLU A 116 -5.63 3.35 -28.51
CA GLU A 116 -6.54 2.20 -28.39
C GLU A 116 -7.66 2.24 -29.41
N GLU A 117 -8.26 3.41 -29.65
CA GLU A 117 -9.28 3.61 -30.69
C GLU A 117 -8.73 3.34 -32.11
N ARG A 118 -7.48 3.75 -32.38
CA ARG A 118 -6.85 3.61 -33.70
C ARG A 118 -6.28 2.22 -33.97
N LEU A 119 -5.66 1.60 -32.94
CA LEU A 119 -4.87 0.36 -33.08
C LEU A 119 -5.52 -0.86 -32.43
N GLY A 120 -6.69 -0.68 -31.81
CA GLY A 120 -7.38 -1.72 -31.04
C GLY A 120 -6.76 -1.89 -29.66
N LYS A 121 -5.74 -2.74 -29.53
CA LYS A 121 -5.13 -3.03 -28.23
C LYS A 121 -3.85 -2.20 -28.04
N ALA A 122 -3.94 -1.06 -27.38
CA ALA A 122 -2.76 -0.25 -27.07
C ALA A 122 -1.90 -0.86 -25.95
N ASN A 123 -0.58 -0.76 -26.11
CA ASN A 123 0.36 -1.11 -25.04
C ASN A 123 0.42 0.04 -24.01
N MET A 124 -0.50 0.03 -23.05
CA MET A 124 -0.61 1.07 -22.01
C MET A 124 -0.39 0.50 -20.61
N PRO A 125 0.09 1.33 -19.65
CA PRO A 125 0.20 0.94 -18.25
C PRO A 125 -1.17 0.54 -17.67
N GLY A 126 -1.19 -0.49 -16.80
CA GLY A 126 -2.42 -1.03 -16.23
C GLY A 126 -3.27 0.00 -15.45
N HIS A 127 -2.64 0.94 -14.75
CA HIS A 127 -3.35 2.01 -14.03
C HIS A 127 -4.00 3.05 -14.97
N VAL A 128 -3.43 3.28 -16.15
CA VAL A 128 -4.05 4.15 -17.18
C VAL A 128 -5.26 3.45 -17.77
N ARG A 129 -5.15 2.14 -18.05
CA ARG A 129 -6.29 1.32 -18.50
C ARG A 129 -7.41 1.30 -17.47
N ALA A 130 -7.07 1.16 -16.17
CA ALA A 130 -8.04 1.19 -15.09
C ALA A 130 -8.82 2.52 -15.03
N ALA A 131 -8.14 3.64 -15.27
CA ALA A 131 -8.75 4.96 -15.33
C ALA A 131 -9.68 5.13 -16.56
N LEU A 132 -9.26 4.60 -17.71
CA LEU A 132 -10.13 4.56 -18.90
C LEU A 132 -11.37 3.68 -18.67
N ASN A 133 -11.23 2.56 -17.98
CA ASN A 133 -12.36 1.69 -17.63
C ASN A 133 -13.38 2.43 -16.75
N TRP A 134 -12.94 3.23 -15.79
CA TRP A 134 -13.84 4.10 -15.01
C TRP A 134 -14.59 5.08 -15.91
N ASN A 135 -13.88 5.82 -16.77
CA ASN A 135 -14.50 6.78 -17.68
C ASN A 135 -15.47 6.10 -18.67
N ASN A 136 -15.16 4.88 -19.11
CA ASN A 136 -16.04 4.09 -19.99
C ASN A 136 -17.30 3.67 -19.24
N LEU A 137 -17.15 3.11 -18.03
CA LEU A 137 -18.30 2.64 -17.24
C LEU A 137 -19.23 3.80 -16.85
N ARG A 138 -18.64 4.96 -16.49
CA ARG A 138 -19.38 6.20 -16.27
C ARG A 138 -20.23 6.58 -17.48
N ARG A 139 -19.69 6.53 -18.70
CA ARG A 139 -20.43 6.81 -19.96
C ARG A 139 -21.51 5.75 -20.23
N MET A 140 -21.19 4.47 -20.02
CA MET A 140 -22.16 3.38 -20.23
C MET A 140 -23.40 3.52 -19.32
N ASN A 141 -23.21 4.03 -18.11
CA ASN A 141 -24.29 4.29 -17.15
C ASN A 141 -24.92 5.69 -17.28
N SER A 142 -24.53 6.49 -18.30
CA SER A 142 -25.00 7.88 -18.47
C SER A 142 -24.84 8.73 -17.22
N ASP A 143 -23.79 8.42 -16.41
CA ASP A 143 -23.52 9.12 -15.15
C ASP A 143 -22.77 10.43 -15.43
N ASN A 144 -23.46 11.55 -15.24
CA ASN A 144 -22.92 12.89 -15.41
C ASN A 144 -22.48 13.54 -14.08
N TYR A 145 -22.69 12.86 -12.96
CA TYR A 145 -22.41 13.38 -11.61
C TYR A 145 -21.05 12.98 -11.11
N SER A 146 -20.63 11.72 -11.33
CA SER A 146 -19.31 11.24 -10.93
C SER A 146 -18.20 11.96 -11.69
N MET A 147 -17.05 12.14 -11.04
CA MET A 147 -15.88 12.81 -11.62
C MET A 147 -15.32 12.01 -12.79
N GLN A 148 -15.01 12.67 -13.88
CA GLN A 148 -14.22 12.09 -14.97
C GLN A 148 -12.74 12.10 -14.58
N VAL A 149 -12.04 10.98 -14.77
CA VAL A 149 -10.58 10.94 -14.63
C VAL A 149 -9.94 11.65 -15.82
N VAL A 150 -9.03 12.57 -15.53
CA VAL A 150 -8.20 13.30 -16.51
C VAL A 150 -6.71 13.19 -16.17
N ASP A 151 -5.84 13.59 -17.10
CA ASP A 151 -4.39 13.57 -16.90
C ASP A 151 -3.97 14.34 -15.66
N GLY A 152 -3.02 13.78 -14.91
CA GLY A 152 -2.49 14.34 -13.68
C GLY A 152 -3.26 13.97 -12.40
N MET A 153 -4.47 13.41 -12.53
CA MET A 153 -5.27 13.00 -11.36
C MET A 153 -4.67 11.78 -10.66
N LYS A 154 -4.92 11.70 -9.36
CA LYS A 154 -4.72 10.46 -8.61
C LYS A 154 -5.98 9.61 -8.65
N THR A 155 -5.81 8.31 -8.82
CA THR A 155 -6.88 7.33 -8.78
C THR A 155 -6.57 6.22 -7.80
N ILE A 156 -7.60 5.62 -7.24
CA ILE A 156 -7.49 4.34 -6.52
C ILE A 156 -7.77 3.23 -7.54
N VAL A 157 -6.78 2.40 -7.78
CA VAL A 157 -6.86 1.27 -8.74
C VAL A 157 -7.20 0.00 -7.98
N CYS A 158 -8.37 -0.55 -8.27
CA CYS A 158 -8.87 -1.81 -7.74
C CYS A 158 -8.76 -2.92 -8.79
N LYS A 159 -8.47 -4.13 -8.33
CA LYS A 159 -8.48 -5.33 -9.16
C LYS A 159 -9.88 -5.89 -9.26
N LEU A 160 -10.19 -6.51 -10.39
CA LEU A 160 -11.47 -7.13 -10.66
C LEU A 160 -11.27 -8.60 -11.00
N ARG A 161 -12.16 -9.45 -10.48
CA ARG A 161 -12.33 -10.84 -10.90
C ARG A 161 -12.83 -10.89 -12.33
N SER A 162 -12.85 -12.08 -12.92
CA SER A 162 -13.48 -12.30 -14.23
C SER A 162 -14.89 -11.72 -14.27
N ASN A 163 -15.20 -10.93 -15.29
CA ASN A 163 -16.47 -10.22 -15.45
C ASN A 163 -16.85 -10.09 -16.93
N ALA A 164 -18.12 -9.77 -17.18
CA ALA A 164 -18.68 -9.65 -18.53
C ALA A 164 -18.00 -8.55 -19.39
N LEU A 165 -17.36 -7.56 -18.77
CA LEU A 165 -16.65 -6.47 -19.46
C LEU A 165 -15.23 -6.90 -19.90
N GLY A 166 -14.73 -8.04 -19.43
CA GLY A 166 -13.37 -8.50 -19.71
C GLY A 166 -12.28 -7.61 -19.09
N TRP A 167 -12.61 -6.81 -18.10
CA TRP A 167 -11.67 -5.89 -17.43
C TRP A 167 -11.04 -6.55 -16.19
N THR A 168 -9.74 -6.34 -16.00
CA THR A 168 -8.99 -6.86 -14.84
C THR A 168 -8.80 -5.82 -13.74
N SER A 169 -9.12 -4.56 -14.01
CA SER A 169 -8.97 -3.47 -13.03
C SER A 169 -9.84 -2.27 -13.41
N ILE A 170 -10.14 -1.45 -12.41
CA ILE A 170 -10.82 -0.16 -12.56
C ILE A 170 -10.19 0.85 -11.62
N GLY A 171 -10.12 2.15 -12.02
CA GLY A 171 -9.48 3.19 -11.21
C GLY A 171 -10.34 4.43 -11.08
N TYR A 172 -10.89 4.68 -9.90
CA TYR A 172 -11.72 5.85 -9.61
C TYR A 172 -10.88 7.02 -9.04
N PRO A 173 -11.31 8.28 -9.23
CA PRO A 173 -10.63 9.46 -8.69
C PRO A 173 -10.54 9.41 -7.15
N THR A 174 -9.38 9.73 -6.56
CA THR A 174 -9.24 9.82 -5.09
C THR A 174 -10.15 10.85 -4.45
N ASP A 175 -10.54 11.87 -5.20
CA ASP A 175 -11.35 12.98 -4.74
C ASP A 175 -12.86 12.75 -4.98
N GLU A 176 -13.23 11.56 -5.51
CA GLU A 176 -14.64 11.18 -5.66
C GLU A 176 -15.26 10.88 -4.30
N MET A 177 -16.15 11.76 -3.85
CA MET A 177 -16.76 11.66 -2.53
C MET A 177 -17.90 10.64 -2.45
N HIS A 178 -18.59 10.41 -3.57
CA HIS A 178 -19.78 9.57 -3.65
C HIS A 178 -19.65 8.54 -4.75
N LEU A 179 -19.11 7.37 -4.40
CA LEU A 179 -19.00 6.27 -5.35
C LEU A 179 -20.39 5.77 -5.74
N PRO A 180 -20.71 5.73 -7.05
CA PRO A 180 -22.00 5.30 -7.54
C PRO A 180 -22.24 3.80 -7.35
N GLN A 181 -23.51 3.39 -7.30
CA GLN A 181 -23.86 1.99 -7.06
C GLN A 181 -23.32 1.07 -8.15
N TRP A 182 -23.39 1.48 -9.42
CA TRP A 182 -22.85 0.70 -10.55
C TRP A 182 -21.34 0.37 -10.40
N PHE A 183 -20.60 1.19 -9.65
CA PHE A 183 -19.19 0.92 -9.33
C PHE A 183 -19.05 -0.04 -8.14
N LYS A 184 -19.85 0.16 -7.09
CA LYS A 184 -19.83 -0.68 -5.89
C LYS A 184 -20.25 -2.13 -6.15
N ASP A 185 -21.06 -2.35 -7.18
CA ASP A 185 -21.55 -3.67 -7.60
C ASP A 185 -20.52 -4.47 -8.44
N LEU A 186 -19.34 -3.90 -8.72
CA LEU A 186 -18.31 -4.60 -9.46
C LEU A 186 -17.70 -5.76 -8.67
N PRO A 187 -17.32 -6.85 -9.35
CA PRO A 187 -16.72 -8.01 -8.70
C PRO A 187 -15.24 -7.74 -8.36
N PHE A 188 -14.98 -7.07 -7.26
CA PHE A 188 -13.63 -6.79 -6.80
C PHE A 188 -12.87 -8.08 -6.45
N ASP A 189 -11.58 -8.12 -6.78
CA ASP A 189 -10.68 -9.21 -6.44
C ASP A 189 -9.95 -8.90 -5.12
N ASP A 190 -10.65 -9.16 -4.02
CA ASP A 190 -10.13 -8.91 -2.68
C ASP A 190 -8.86 -9.69 -2.40
N THR A 191 -8.75 -10.93 -2.91
CA THR A 191 -7.60 -11.81 -2.70
C THR A 191 -6.35 -11.26 -3.39
N GLU A 192 -6.46 -10.86 -4.67
CA GLU A 192 -5.32 -10.28 -5.39
C GLU A 192 -4.90 -8.92 -4.78
N MET A 193 -5.88 -8.12 -4.33
CA MET A 193 -5.58 -6.84 -3.67
C MET A 193 -4.92 -7.05 -2.32
N GLU A 194 -5.37 -7.99 -1.49
CA GLU A 194 -4.73 -8.32 -0.22
C GLU A 194 -3.28 -8.77 -0.45
N ALA A 195 -3.05 -9.72 -1.35
CA ALA A 195 -1.71 -10.22 -1.66
C ALA A 195 -0.74 -9.11 -2.12
N THR A 196 -1.20 -8.17 -2.96
CA THR A 196 -0.33 -7.11 -3.53
C THR A 196 -0.19 -5.89 -2.63
N VAL A 197 -1.23 -5.54 -1.88
CA VAL A 197 -1.29 -4.30 -1.10
C VAL A 197 -0.90 -4.52 0.35
N VAL A 198 -1.13 -5.71 0.90
CA VAL A 198 -0.81 -6.07 2.29
C VAL A 198 0.39 -7.01 2.34
N ASP A 199 0.25 -8.25 1.87
CA ASP A 199 1.25 -9.30 2.07
C ASP A 199 2.61 -8.92 1.50
N GLN A 200 2.67 -8.50 0.24
CA GLN A 200 3.92 -8.08 -0.39
C GLN A 200 4.60 -6.92 0.36
N LYS A 201 3.83 -6.02 0.98
CA LYS A 201 4.40 -4.88 1.73
C LYS A 201 4.92 -5.30 3.10
N ILE A 202 4.27 -6.24 3.74
CA ILE A 202 4.74 -6.85 4.99
C ILE A 202 6.03 -7.64 4.73
N ASP A 203 6.07 -8.48 3.69
CA ASP A 203 7.26 -9.23 3.31
C ASP A 203 8.43 -8.29 2.98
N ASN A 204 8.18 -7.20 2.27
CA ASN A 204 9.19 -6.20 1.96
C ASN A 204 9.77 -5.52 3.23
N LEU A 205 9.02 -5.44 4.31
CA LEU A 205 9.46 -4.83 5.57
C LEU A 205 10.12 -5.85 6.50
N LEU A 206 9.51 -7.01 6.68
CA LEU A 206 9.88 -7.99 7.71
C LEU A 206 10.74 -9.15 7.20
N GLY A 207 10.84 -9.35 5.88
CA GLY A 207 11.56 -10.48 5.29
C GLY A 207 13.05 -10.57 5.68
N VAL A 208 13.63 -9.48 6.15
CA VAL A 208 15.03 -9.46 6.66
C VAL A 208 15.17 -10.08 8.06
N LEU A 209 14.06 -10.27 8.78
CA LEU A 209 14.08 -10.78 10.15
C LEU A 209 14.08 -12.32 10.22
N ASP A 210 14.07 -13.01 9.06
CA ASP A 210 13.98 -14.47 8.96
C ASP A 210 12.82 -15.08 9.77
N TRP A 211 11.78 -14.30 9.96
CA TRP A 211 10.55 -14.76 10.60
C TRP A 211 9.68 -15.50 9.59
N ASP A 212 9.22 -16.68 9.96
CA ASP A 212 8.19 -17.38 9.16
C ASP A 212 6.87 -16.63 9.27
N LEU A 213 6.62 -15.78 8.26
CA LEU A 213 5.39 -14.99 8.14
C LEU A 213 4.26 -15.79 7.49
N ALA A 214 4.53 -16.99 6.97
CA ALA A 214 3.50 -17.85 6.37
C ALA A 214 2.42 -18.21 7.40
N ALA A 215 2.79 -18.31 8.68
CA ALA A 215 1.83 -18.50 9.77
C ALA A 215 0.86 -17.30 9.95
N ALA A 216 1.25 -16.10 9.53
CA ALA A 216 0.37 -14.91 9.56
C ALA A 216 -0.50 -14.81 8.30
N THR A 217 -0.11 -15.44 7.19
CA THR A 217 -0.83 -15.39 5.91
C THR A 217 -1.90 -16.47 5.78
N ASN A 218 -1.76 -17.62 6.47
CA ASN A 218 -2.72 -18.70 6.44
C ASN A 218 -3.84 -18.50 7.48
N THR A 219 -4.78 -17.61 7.21
CA THR A 219 -5.96 -17.42 8.08
C THR A 219 -6.99 -18.54 7.98
N GLU A 220 -6.89 -19.44 7.00
CA GLU A 220 -7.87 -20.53 6.82
C GLU A 220 -7.68 -21.71 7.77
N ASN A 221 -6.49 -21.92 8.33
CA ASN A 221 -6.21 -23.12 9.16
C ASN A 221 -6.38 -22.93 10.67
N THR A 222 -6.63 -21.73 11.16
CA THR A 222 -6.65 -21.47 12.62
C THR A 222 -8.06 -21.64 13.22
N PHE A 223 -9.13 -21.50 12.44
CA PHE A 223 -10.49 -21.67 12.95
C PHE A 223 -10.90 -23.13 13.07
N THR A 224 -10.32 -24.04 12.29
CA THR A 224 -10.65 -25.49 12.33
C THR A 224 -10.03 -26.19 13.54
N SER A 225 -8.95 -25.68 14.11
CA SER A 225 -8.30 -26.30 15.28
C SER A 225 -8.91 -25.91 16.62
N LEU A 226 -9.73 -24.85 16.68
CA LEU A 226 -10.42 -24.44 17.91
C LEU A 226 -11.76 -25.14 18.14
N PHE A 227 -12.28 -25.86 17.15
CA PHE A 227 -13.56 -26.58 17.24
C PHE A 227 -13.42 -28.11 17.15
N SER A 228 -12.23 -28.67 17.18
CA SER A 228 -11.98 -30.11 17.27
C SER A 228 -11.52 -30.50 18.68
N PHE A 229 -12.39 -30.30 19.66
CA PHE A 229 -12.37 -30.97 20.93
C PHE A 229 -13.70 -31.71 21.09
N GLU A 230 -13.72 -32.97 20.67
CA GLU A 230 -14.48 -34.04 21.29
C GLU A 230 -13.52 -35.11 21.82
#